data_540c3a8ab84ebd012ae6ce51c6fd81c0
#
_entry.id   540c3a8ab84ebd012ae6ce51c6fd81c0
#
_cell.length_a   1.000
_cell.length_b   1.000
_cell.length_c   1.000
_cell.angle_alpha   90.00
_cell.angle_beta   90.00
_cell.angle_gamma   90.00
#
_symmetry.space_group_name_H-M   'P 1'
#
loop_
_entity.id
_entity.type
_entity.pdbx_description
1 polymer ?
#
loop_
_entity_poly.entity_id
_entity_poly.type
_entity_poly.pdbx_seq_one_letter_code
_entity_poly.pdbx_strand_id
1 'polypeptide(L)'
;NFPFRQQSDLFYLSGIDQEETILVLAPGHPNKSLREVAFVKETSEKIAIWEGQKLSKQEASEISGIEAIRWTNDFDNVLTELMSWATSVYLNANEYPKYFNPVPYKDLRFASELKAKYQLHKFERAAPLLMKLRQIKSDTEAELIRRAGEITGKAFDRVLSVIKPGMKEYEVQAEIEYIFALNRASGPAYQPIVASGINACALHYVDNNDECEDGELLLMDFGAEYANYAADITRTIPVNGKFTSRQKECYNAVLRVHDKAIQLLRPGITIDEFNKKVNTMMEEEMIGLGLFSKEQVEKQDPDKPLYMKYFMHGTAHPLGLDVHDVGSKYDPLEAGMVLTCEPGL
;
A
#
# COMPACT_ATOMS: atom_id res chain seq x y z
N ASN A 1 12.67 -11.41 -15.24
CA ASN A 1 11.92 -10.14 -15.33
C ASN A 1 10.88 -10.15 -14.22
N PHE A 2 10.85 -9.10 -13.41
CA PHE A 2 9.78 -8.91 -12.45
C PHE A 2 8.53 -8.38 -13.18
N PRO A 3 7.30 -8.69 -12.70
CA PRO A 3 6.10 -8.07 -13.20
C PRO A 3 6.22 -6.53 -13.12
N PHE A 4 5.75 -5.85 -14.16
CA PHE A 4 5.67 -4.39 -14.14
C PHE A 4 4.49 -3.96 -13.29
N ARG A 5 4.68 -2.92 -12.49
CA ARG A 5 3.64 -2.19 -11.78
C ARG A 5 3.86 -0.71 -12.01
N GLN A 6 2.81 -0.01 -12.42
CA GLN A 6 2.89 1.42 -12.68
C GLN A 6 3.10 2.21 -11.39
N GLN A 7 3.78 3.34 -11.51
CA GLN A 7 3.90 4.31 -10.44
C GLN A 7 2.50 4.85 -10.08
N SER A 8 2.16 4.82 -8.79
CA SER A 8 0.78 5.02 -8.31
C SER A 8 0.19 6.38 -8.69
N ASP A 9 0.97 7.47 -8.63
CA ASP A 9 0.47 8.79 -9.01
C ASP A 9 0.23 8.91 -10.52
N LEU A 10 1.09 8.32 -11.34
CA LEU A 10 0.91 8.29 -12.79
C LEU A 10 -0.32 7.46 -13.16
N PHE A 11 -0.49 6.31 -12.52
CA PHE A 11 -1.69 5.48 -12.70
C PHE A 11 -2.96 6.22 -12.29
N TYR A 12 -2.94 6.86 -11.11
CA TYR A 12 -4.07 7.66 -10.61
C TYR A 12 -4.53 8.75 -11.58
N LEU A 13 -3.55 9.45 -12.19
CA LEU A 13 -3.82 10.56 -13.10
C LEU A 13 -4.20 10.14 -14.52
N SER A 14 -3.78 8.94 -14.96
CA SER A 14 -3.93 8.55 -16.37
C SER A 14 -4.64 7.21 -16.60
N GLY A 15 -4.69 6.34 -15.61
CA GLY A 15 -5.16 4.96 -15.78
C GLY A 15 -4.25 4.09 -16.66
N ILE A 16 -3.13 4.61 -17.17
CA ILE A 16 -2.23 3.89 -18.06
C ILE A 16 -1.28 3.01 -17.26
N ASP A 17 -1.40 1.70 -17.42
CA ASP A 17 -0.55 0.70 -16.79
C ASP A 17 0.43 0.10 -17.81
N GLN A 18 1.37 0.92 -18.25
CA GLN A 18 2.41 0.55 -19.20
C GLN A 18 3.72 1.24 -18.87
N GLU A 19 4.83 0.52 -19.02
CA GLU A 19 6.16 1.06 -18.80
C GLU A 19 6.49 2.22 -19.77
N GLU A 20 7.44 3.05 -19.37
CA GLU A 20 7.92 4.20 -20.13
C GLU A 20 6.83 5.24 -20.47
N THR A 21 5.75 5.26 -19.69
CA THR A 21 4.71 6.28 -19.79
C THR A 21 5.15 7.56 -19.10
N ILE A 22 4.88 8.73 -19.70
CA ILE A 22 5.12 10.05 -19.11
C ILE A 22 3.84 10.87 -19.24
N LEU A 23 3.47 11.58 -18.18
CA LEU A 23 2.35 12.51 -18.17
C LEU A 23 2.87 13.92 -17.90
N VAL A 24 2.44 14.88 -18.71
CA VAL A 24 2.72 16.30 -18.54
C VAL A 24 1.42 17.08 -18.48
N LEU A 25 1.26 17.88 -17.44
CA LEU A 25 0.11 18.74 -17.22
C LEU A 25 0.58 20.21 -17.21
N ALA A 26 0.06 21.02 -18.14
CA ALA A 26 0.35 22.45 -18.24
C ALA A 26 -0.96 23.26 -18.45
N PRO A 27 -1.87 23.26 -17.46
CA PRO A 27 -3.27 23.68 -17.62
C PRO A 27 -3.42 25.14 -18.12
N GLY A 28 -2.45 26.00 -17.85
CA GLY A 28 -2.43 27.39 -18.30
C GLY A 28 -1.82 27.62 -19.68
N HIS A 29 -1.30 26.58 -20.36
CA HIS A 29 -0.61 26.77 -21.64
C HIS A 29 -1.58 27.31 -22.72
N PRO A 30 -1.17 28.31 -23.53
CA PRO A 30 -2.04 28.91 -24.57
C PRO A 30 -2.44 27.89 -25.63
N ASN A 31 -1.52 27.03 -26.07
CA ASN A 31 -1.82 25.92 -26.95
C ASN A 31 -2.54 24.79 -26.19
N LYS A 32 -3.82 24.57 -26.51
CA LYS A 32 -4.65 23.57 -25.83
C LYS A 32 -4.09 22.15 -25.96
N SER A 33 -3.46 21.79 -27.07
CA SER A 33 -2.89 20.46 -27.30
C SER A 33 -1.64 20.15 -26.45
N LEU A 34 -1.14 21.13 -25.70
CA LEU A 34 -0.02 21.00 -24.79
C LEU A 34 -0.43 21.10 -23.31
N ARG A 35 -1.72 21.31 -23.05
CA ARG A 35 -2.21 21.44 -21.65
C ARG A 35 -2.19 20.14 -20.89
N GLU A 36 -2.42 19.04 -21.60
CA GLU A 36 -2.45 17.70 -21.05
C GLU A 36 -1.93 16.76 -22.14
N VAL A 37 -0.77 16.16 -21.91
CA VAL A 37 -0.09 15.32 -22.89
C VAL A 37 0.41 14.06 -22.21
N ALA A 38 -0.01 12.90 -22.70
CA ALA A 38 0.58 11.64 -22.29
C ALA A 38 1.52 11.11 -23.40
N PHE A 39 2.64 10.58 -22.97
CA PHE A 39 3.62 9.94 -23.85
C PHE A 39 3.66 8.46 -23.53
N VAL A 40 3.57 7.64 -24.57
CA VAL A 40 3.66 6.17 -24.47
C VAL A 40 4.78 5.67 -25.37
N LYS A 41 5.33 4.52 -25.01
CA LYS A 41 6.40 3.87 -25.78
C LYS A 41 5.89 3.59 -27.19
N GLU A 42 6.68 3.98 -28.21
CA GLU A 42 6.37 3.67 -29.60
C GLU A 42 6.33 2.16 -29.81
N THR A 43 5.30 1.69 -30.49
CA THR A 43 5.09 0.27 -30.77
C THR A 43 5.13 -0.03 -32.27
N SER A 44 5.44 -1.27 -32.61
CA SER A 44 5.41 -1.81 -33.95
C SER A 44 5.11 -3.31 -33.91
N GLU A 45 4.71 -3.89 -35.03
CA GLU A 45 4.50 -5.35 -35.12
C GLU A 45 5.72 -6.15 -34.69
N LYS A 46 6.92 -5.67 -34.99
CA LYS A 46 8.17 -6.31 -34.56
C LYS A 46 8.35 -6.27 -33.04
N ILE A 47 8.04 -5.13 -32.41
CA ILE A 47 8.11 -5.00 -30.94
C ILE A 47 7.06 -5.92 -30.29
N ALA A 48 5.85 -5.96 -30.84
CA ALA A 48 4.77 -6.79 -30.33
C ALA A 48 5.11 -8.30 -30.31
N ILE A 49 5.91 -8.77 -31.27
CA ILE A 49 6.36 -10.18 -31.30
C ILE A 49 7.30 -10.51 -30.11
N TRP A 50 8.16 -9.57 -29.67
CA TRP A 50 9.16 -9.81 -28.65
C TRP A 50 8.76 -9.39 -27.25
N GLU A 51 8.02 -8.28 -27.14
CA GLU A 51 7.69 -7.64 -25.86
C GLU A 51 6.19 -7.72 -25.50
N GLY A 52 5.39 -8.32 -26.37
CA GLY A 52 3.93 -8.26 -26.24
C GLY A 52 3.36 -6.96 -26.81
N GLN A 53 2.03 -6.89 -26.85
CA GLN A 53 1.32 -5.75 -27.40
C GLN A 53 1.45 -4.55 -26.45
N LYS A 54 1.82 -3.38 -27.00
CA LYS A 54 1.86 -2.11 -26.31
C LYS A 54 0.68 -1.26 -26.76
N LEU A 55 0.29 -0.29 -25.93
CA LEU A 55 -0.82 0.60 -26.25
C LEU A 55 -0.53 1.43 -27.52
N SER A 56 -1.47 1.44 -28.43
CA SER A 56 -1.54 2.46 -29.49
C SER A 56 -1.91 3.81 -28.87
N LYS A 57 -1.72 4.89 -29.64
CA LYS A 57 -2.17 6.23 -29.20
C LYS A 57 -3.68 6.29 -28.97
N GLN A 58 -4.47 5.58 -29.77
CA GLN A 58 -5.92 5.50 -29.61
C GLN A 58 -6.29 4.80 -28.31
N GLU A 59 -5.76 3.61 -28.05
CA GLU A 59 -6.03 2.87 -26.81
C GLU A 59 -5.60 3.67 -25.57
N ALA A 60 -4.43 4.31 -25.60
CA ALA A 60 -3.97 5.16 -24.52
C ALA A 60 -4.91 6.37 -24.28
N SER A 61 -5.46 6.95 -25.35
CA SER A 61 -6.46 8.03 -25.25
C SER A 61 -7.78 7.53 -24.68
N GLU A 62 -8.26 6.36 -25.10
CA GLU A 62 -9.49 5.75 -24.61
C GLU A 62 -9.40 5.40 -23.12
N ILE A 63 -8.24 4.88 -22.68
CA ILE A 63 -7.99 4.53 -21.27
C ILE A 63 -7.90 5.78 -20.39
N SER A 64 -7.13 6.79 -20.85
CA SER A 64 -6.80 7.95 -20.01
C SER A 64 -7.80 9.11 -20.13
N GLY A 65 -8.59 9.15 -21.21
CA GLY A 65 -9.38 10.33 -21.57
C GLY A 65 -8.54 11.50 -22.09
N ILE A 66 -7.23 11.36 -22.22
CA ILE A 66 -6.31 12.39 -22.71
C ILE A 66 -6.31 12.39 -24.23
N GLU A 67 -6.64 13.51 -24.87
CA GLU A 67 -6.69 13.62 -26.34
C GLU A 67 -5.29 13.65 -26.97
N ALA A 68 -4.34 14.32 -26.32
CA ALA A 68 -3.00 14.49 -26.86
C ALA A 68 -2.06 13.35 -26.42
N ILE A 69 -2.05 12.27 -27.17
CA ILE A 69 -1.12 11.16 -26.98
C ILE A 69 0.03 11.26 -27.99
N ARG A 70 1.26 11.18 -27.49
CA ARG A 70 2.49 11.23 -28.30
C ARG A 70 3.39 10.02 -27.99
N TRP A 71 4.38 9.79 -28.86
CA TRP A 71 5.43 8.82 -28.57
C TRP A 71 6.48 9.40 -27.63
N THR A 72 7.09 8.59 -26.81
CA THR A 72 8.15 9.03 -25.87
C THR A 72 9.33 9.70 -26.59
N ASN A 73 9.58 9.36 -27.85
CA ASN A 73 10.61 10.01 -28.68
C ASN A 73 10.35 11.50 -28.93
N ASP A 74 9.10 11.95 -28.80
CA ASP A 74 8.72 13.36 -28.98
C ASP A 74 8.88 14.17 -27.68
N PHE A 75 9.16 13.53 -26.55
CA PHE A 75 9.11 14.13 -25.22
C PHE A 75 10.03 15.34 -25.07
N ASP A 76 11.29 15.23 -25.47
CA ASP A 76 12.28 16.29 -25.30
C ASP A 76 11.92 17.58 -26.08
N ASN A 77 11.34 17.42 -27.26
CA ASN A 77 10.88 18.55 -28.07
C ASN A 77 9.72 19.28 -27.39
N VAL A 78 8.72 18.54 -26.94
CA VAL A 78 7.56 19.08 -26.21
C VAL A 78 7.98 19.70 -24.89
N LEU A 79 8.85 19.04 -24.15
CA LEU A 79 9.38 19.56 -22.90
C LEU A 79 10.11 20.91 -23.12
N THR A 80 10.92 21.02 -24.16
CA THR A 80 11.61 22.26 -24.49
C THR A 80 10.66 23.43 -24.79
N GLU A 81 9.55 23.16 -25.51
CA GLU A 81 8.50 24.14 -25.76
C GLU A 81 7.80 24.55 -24.44
N LEU A 82 7.41 23.59 -23.64
CA LEU A 82 6.76 23.84 -22.34
C LEU A 82 7.67 24.62 -21.39
N MET A 83 8.95 24.29 -21.31
CA MET A 83 9.91 24.96 -20.45
C MET A 83 10.19 26.41 -20.90
N SER A 84 10.05 26.72 -22.19
CA SER A 84 10.16 28.13 -22.65
C SER A 84 9.02 29.03 -22.17
N TRP A 85 7.90 28.42 -21.78
CA TRP A 85 6.70 29.12 -21.32
C TRP A 85 6.55 29.06 -19.79
N ALA A 86 6.92 27.95 -19.16
CA ALA A 86 6.72 27.68 -17.74
C ALA A 86 7.58 28.59 -16.85
N THR A 87 7.03 29.09 -15.76
CA THR A 87 7.77 29.78 -14.69
C THR A 87 8.03 28.87 -13.51
N SER A 88 7.13 27.93 -13.25
CA SER A 88 7.22 26.95 -12.14
C SER A 88 6.99 25.55 -12.70
N VAL A 89 7.74 24.59 -12.17
CA VAL A 89 7.70 23.19 -12.58
C VAL A 89 7.48 22.32 -11.35
N TYR A 90 6.42 21.53 -11.35
CA TYR A 90 6.12 20.56 -10.31
C TYR A 90 6.69 19.20 -10.72
N LEU A 91 7.56 18.65 -9.89
CA LEU A 91 8.15 17.34 -10.12
C LEU A 91 7.67 16.34 -9.08
N ASN A 92 7.37 15.13 -9.52
CA ASN A 92 6.96 14.07 -8.63
C ASN A 92 8.15 13.26 -8.12
N ALA A 93 8.05 12.83 -6.87
CA ALA A 93 8.96 11.88 -6.25
C ALA A 93 8.22 11.13 -5.15
N ASN A 94 8.59 9.88 -4.89
CA ASN A 94 8.09 9.18 -3.71
C ASN A 94 8.71 9.78 -2.45
N GLU A 95 7.87 10.38 -1.62
CA GLU A 95 8.29 11.07 -0.38
C GLU A 95 7.96 10.27 0.89
N TYR A 96 7.58 9.00 0.75
CA TYR A 96 7.29 8.15 1.92
C TYR A 96 8.57 7.97 2.77
N PRO A 97 8.56 8.33 4.06
CA PRO A 97 9.80 8.44 4.86
C PRO A 97 10.59 7.13 5.00
N LYS A 98 9.93 5.97 4.89
CA LYS A 98 10.58 4.66 4.94
C LYS A 98 11.14 4.22 3.58
N TYR A 99 10.82 4.94 2.51
CA TYR A 99 11.24 4.61 1.16
C TYR A 99 12.58 5.27 0.84
N PHE A 100 13.63 4.75 1.43
CA PHE A 100 14.98 5.21 1.14
C PHE A 100 15.65 4.31 0.11
N ASN A 101 15.99 4.88 -1.04
CA ASN A 101 16.78 4.20 -2.06
C ASN A 101 18.12 4.93 -2.23
N PRO A 102 19.26 4.29 -1.90
CA PRO A 102 20.58 4.91 -2.08
C PRO A 102 20.93 5.15 -3.56
N VAL A 103 20.28 4.42 -4.49
CA VAL A 103 20.43 4.65 -5.93
C VAL A 103 19.28 5.50 -6.44
N PRO A 104 19.51 6.69 -6.99
CA PRO A 104 18.45 7.52 -7.55
C PRO A 104 17.68 6.78 -8.64
N TYR A 105 16.36 6.64 -8.47
CA TYR A 105 15.48 6.10 -9.50
C TYR A 105 15.20 7.12 -10.61
N LYS A 106 14.47 6.71 -11.66
CA LYS A 106 14.30 7.49 -12.91
C LYS A 106 13.84 8.92 -12.65
N ASP A 107 12.81 9.12 -11.81
CA ASP A 107 12.25 10.46 -11.58
C ASP A 107 13.21 11.39 -10.84
N LEU A 108 13.98 10.87 -9.88
CA LEU A 108 14.99 11.65 -9.19
C LEU A 108 16.17 12.04 -10.11
N ARG A 109 16.58 11.14 -11.02
CA ARG A 109 17.58 11.47 -12.04
C ARG A 109 17.06 12.54 -12.98
N PHE A 110 15.84 12.35 -13.51
CA PHE A 110 15.17 13.33 -14.36
C PHE A 110 15.05 14.70 -13.68
N ALA A 111 14.63 14.72 -12.41
CA ALA A 111 14.54 15.97 -11.64
C ALA A 111 15.89 16.68 -11.50
N SER A 112 16.97 15.91 -11.31
CA SER A 112 18.32 16.47 -11.22
C SER A 112 18.80 17.04 -12.55
N GLU A 113 18.60 16.33 -13.64
CA GLU A 113 18.94 16.75 -15.01
C GLU A 113 18.15 17.99 -15.43
N LEU A 114 16.84 18.02 -15.16
CA LEU A 114 15.98 19.14 -15.50
C LEU A 114 16.39 20.40 -14.74
N LYS A 115 16.65 20.30 -13.43
CA LYS A 115 17.13 21.42 -12.60
C LYS A 115 18.50 21.94 -13.08
N ALA A 116 19.39 21.06 -13.48
CA ALA A 116 20.69 21.46 -14.02
C ALA A 116 20.56 22.20 -15.37
N LYS A 117 19.62 21.76 -16.22
CA LYS A 117 19.37 22.36 -17.54
C LYS A 117 18.62 23.71 -17.45
N TYR A 118 17.67 23.85 -16.53
CA TYR A 118 16.76 25.01 -16.42
C TYR A 118 16.90 25.71 -15.06
N GLN A 119 18.08 26.20 -14.75
CA GLN A 119 18.47 26.74 -13.44
C GLN A 119 17.67 27.97 -12.97
N LEU A 120 17.04 28.70 -13.88
CA LEU A 120 16.28 29.91 -13.55
C LEU A 120 14.78 29.66 -13.34
N HIS A 121 14.32 28.41 -13.51
CA HIS A 121 12.95 28.05 -13.23
C HIS A 121 12.76 27.75 -11.74
N LYS A 122 11.53 27.95 -11.27
CA LYS A 122 11.13 27.55 -9.92
C LYS A 122 10.68 26.10 -9.95
N PHE A 123 11.26 25.27 -9.07
CA PHE A 123 10.90 23.85 -8.94
C PHE A 123 10.17 23.59 -7.64
N GLU A 124 9.03 22.90 -7.72
CA GLU A 124 8.13 22.59 -6.62
C GLU A 124 7.85 21.09 -6.53
N ARG A 125 7.36 20.66 -5.38
CA ARG A 125 6.98 19.26 -5.10
C ARG A 125 5.55 19.00 -5.56
N ALA A 126 5.33 17.99 -6.41
CA ALA A 126 3.99 17.55 -6.81
C ALA A 126 3.33 16.67 -5.72
N ALA A 127 4.12 15.91 -4.95
CA ALA A 127 3.61 14.94 -3.98
C ALA A 127 2.55 15.49 -3.00
N PRO A 128 2.66 16.70 -2.41
CA PRO A 128 1.62 17.23 -1.53
C PRO A 128 0.27 17.48 -2.22
N LEU A 129 0.28 17.78 -3.52
CA LEU A 129 -0.95 17.96 -4.31
C LEU A 129 -1.60 16.62 -4.60
N LEU A 130 -0.81 15.64 -5.03
CA LEU A 130 -1.25 14.30 -5.34
C LEU A 130 -1.76 13.56 -4.09
N MET A 131 -1.09 13.74 -2.94
CA MET A 131 -1.55 13.21 -1.67
C MET A 131 -2.97 13.68 -1.34
N LYS A 132 -3.26 14.97 -1.49
CA LYS A 132 -4.60 15.52 -1.23
C LYS A 132 -5.69 14.95 -2.13
N LEU A 133 -5.34 14.63 -3.39
CA LEU A 133 -6.28 14.02 -4.32
C LEU A 133 -6.50 12.55 -4.00
N ARG A 134 -5.42 11.78 -3.77
CA ARG A 134 -5.47 10.33 -3.59
C ARG A 134 -6.02 9.88 -2.24
N GLN A 135 -5.89 10.70 -1.18
CA GLN A 135 -6.31 10.28 0.15
C GLN A 135 -7.83 10.13 0.28
N ILE A 136 -8.62 10.90 -0.48
CA ILE A 136 -10.08 10.76 -0.54
C ILE A 136 -10.43 9.90 -1.74
N LYS A 137 -10.90 8.68 -1.47
CA LYS A 137 -11.23 7.70 -2.50
C LYS A 137 -12.60 8.02 -3.12
N SER A 138 -12.67 7.95 -4.44
CA SER A 138 -13.94 7.92 -5.16
C SER A 138 -14.68 6.61 -4.91
N ASP A 139 -15.95 6.54 -5.26
CA ASP A 139 -16.76 5.32 -5.14
C ASP A 139 -16.14 4.16 -5.95
N THR A 140 -15.58 4.45 -7.13
CA THR A 140 -14.89 3.45 -7.97
C THR A 140 -13.65 2.90 -7.29
N GLU A 141 -12.80 3.77 -6.72
CA GLU A 141 -11.61 3.35 -5.98
C GLU A 141 -11.98 2.51 -4.75
N ALA A 142 -12.99 2.94 -4.00
CA ALA A 142 -13.50 2.19 -2.85
C ALA A 142 -14.02 0.80 -3.24
N GLU A 143 -14.65 0.67 -4.41
CA GLU A 143 -15.12 -0.63 -4.94
C GLU A 143 -13.94 -1.53 -5.35
N LEU A 144 -12.89 -0.99 -5.96
CA LEU A 144 -11.70 -1.75 -6.31
C LEU A 144 -10.96 -2.27 -5.06
N ILE A 145 -10.83 -1.43 -4.02
CA ILE A 145 -10.27 -1.84 -2.72
C ILE A 145 -11.14 -2.93 -2.09
N ARG A 146 -12.48 -2.78 -2.11
CA ARG A 146 -13.40 -3.81 -1.62
C ARG A 146 -13.21 -5.13 -2.36
N ARG A 147 -13.05 -5.07 -3.69
CA ARG A 147 -12.79 -6.25 -4.50
C ARG A 147 -11.48 -6.93 -4.14
N ALA A 148 -10.41 -6.18 -3.92
CA ALA A 148 -9.14 -6.71 -3.43
C ALA A 148 -9.32 -7.39 -2.06
N GLY A 149 -10.07 -6.77 -1.14
CA GLY A 149 -10.43 -7.34 0.15
C GLY A 149 -11.25 -8.61 0.06
N GLU A 150 -12.24 -8.70 -0.84
CA GLU A 150 -13.02 -9.92 -1.09
C GLU A 150 -12.15 -11.08 -1.60
N ILE A 151 -11.21 -10.79 -2.50
CA ILE A 151 -10.27 -11.80 -3.01
C ILE A 151 -9.38 -12.30 -1.87
N THR A 152 -8.89 -11.40 -1.03
CA THR A 152 -8.11 -11.74 0.17
C THR A 152 -8.91 -12.60 1.15
N GLY A 153 -10.19 -12.26 1.39
CA GLY A 153 -11.10 -13.05 2.21
C GLY A 153 -11.27 -14.49 1.69
N LYS A 154 -11.44 -14.67 0.37
CA LYS A 154 -11.50 -16.01 -0.26
C LYS A 154 -10.20 -16.79 -0.07
N ALA A 155 -9.05 -16.12 -0.12
CA ALA A 155 -7.77 -16.78 0.14
C ALA A 155 -7.67 -17.23 1.61
N PHE A 156 -8.14 -16.41 2.54
CA PHE A 156 -8.24 -16.80 3.95
C PHE A 156 -9.16 -18.03 4.14
N ASP A 157 -10.36 -18.03 3.54
CA ASP A 157 -11.27 -19.19 3.58
C ASP A 157 -10.62 -20.45 3.02
N ARG A 158 -9.82 -20.30 1.95
CA ARG A 158 -9.05 -21.41 1.39
C ARG A 158 -8.05 -21.96 2.39
N VAL A 159 -7.27 -21.10 3.04
CA VAL A 159 -6.31 -21.53 4.07
C VAL A 159 -7.02 -22.26 5.20
N LEU A 160 -8.14 -21.73 5.72
CA LEU A 160 -8.92 -22.40 6.76
C LEU A 160 -9.36 -23.83 6.37
N SER A 161 -9.56 -24.08 5.07
CA SER A 161 -10.00 -25.40 4.58
C SER A 161 -8.87 -26.41 4.41
N VAL A 162 -7.61 -25.96 4.34
CA VAL A 162 -6.47 -26.85 3.99
C VAL A 162 -5.41 -26.95 5.09
N ILE A 163 -5.31 -25.94 5.97
CA ILE A 163 -4.28 -25.90 6.99
C ILE A 163 -4.34 -27.11 7.91
N LYS A 164 -3.19 -27.70 8.20
CA LYS A 164 -3.02 -28.81 9.11
C LYS A 164 -1.57 -28.84 9.63
N PRO A 165 -1.33 -29.42 10.79
CA PRO A 165 0.02 -29.67 11.30
C PRO A 165 0.89 -30.40 10.26
N GLY A 166 2.15 -30.00 10.16
CA GLY A 166 3.13 -30.54 9.22
C GLY A 166 3.20 -29.84 7.88
N MET A 167 2.26 -28.92 7.56
CA MET A 167 2.42 -28.04 6.41
C MET A 167 3.56 -27.04 6.62
N LYS A 168 4.21 -26.64 5.54
CA LYS A 168 5.19 -25.55 5.55
C LYS A 168 4.51 -24.21 5.30
N GLU A 169 5.08 -23.14 5.85
CA GLU A 169 4.58 -21.76 5.68
C GLU A 169 4.46 -21.38 4.20
N TYR A 170 5.44 -21.78 3.35
CA TYR A 170 5.38 -21.53 1.90
C TYR A 170 4.28 -22.33 1.19
N GLU A 171 3.84 -23.48 1.74
CA GLU A 171 2.71 -24.21 1.17
C GLU A 171 1.41 -23.44 1.42
N VAL A 172 1.28 -22.81 2.60
CA VAL A 172 0.15 -21.92 2.91
C VAL A 172 0.19 -20.68 2.01
N GLN A 173 1.37 -20.08 1.80
CA GLN A 173 1.53 -18.97 0.87
C GLN A 173 1.08 -19.36 -0.55
N ALA A 174 1.46 -20.53 -1.03
CA ALA A 174 1.06 -21.02 -2.35
C ALA A 174 -0.47 -21.15 -2.51
N GLU A 175 -1.19 -21.58 -1.45
CA GLU A 175 -2.65 -21.61 -1.44
C GLU A 175 -3.29 -20.21 -1.48
N ILE A 176 -2.69 -19.24 -0.83
CA ILE A 176 -3.11 -17.83 -0.89
C ILE A 176 -2.94 -17.29 -2.32
N GLU A 177 -1.75 -17.43 -2.90
CA GLU A 177 -1.44 -16.94 -4.25
C GLU A 177 -2.24 -17.65 -5.34
N TYR A 178 -2.55 -18.93 -5.16
CA TYR A 178 -3.45 -19.68 -6.04
C TYR A 178 -4.83 -19.00 -6.13
N ILE A 179 -5.41 -18.60 -5.01
CA ILE A 179 -6.70 -17.90 -4.99
C ILE A 179 -6.60 -16.52 -5.62
N PHE A 180 -5.50 -15.79 -5.42
CA PHE A 180 -5.26 -14.51 -6.07
C PHE A 180 -5.29 -14.66 -7.59
N ALA A 181 -4.55 -15.64 -8.12
CA ALA A 181 -4.50 -15.92 -9.56
C ALA A 181 -5.88 -16.33 -10.11
N LEU A 182 -6.63 -17.18 -9.43
CA LEU A 182 -7.98 -17.61 -9.84
C LEU A 182 -8.98 -16.43 -9.91
N ASN A 183 -8.80 -15.40 -9.10
CA ASN A 183 -9.68 -14.24 -9.04
C ASN A 183 -9.15 -13.05 -9.86
N ARG A 184 -8.14 -13.24 -10.72
CA ARG A 184 -7.56 -12.22 -11.60
C ARG A 184 -6.92 -11.04 -10.85
N ALA A 185 -6.45 -11.27 -9.62
CA ALA A 185 -5.56 -10.34 -8.95
C ALA A 185 -4.21 -10.32 -9.67
N SER A 186 -3.52 -9.20 -9.65
CA SER A 186 -2.16 -9.05 -10.23
C SER A 186 -1.13 -9.88 -9.46
N GLY A 187 -1.46 -10.23 -8.22
CA GLY A 187 -0.63 -10.97 -7.28
C GLY A 187 -0.87 -10.46 -5.85
N PRO A 188 0.05 -10.74 -4.94
CA PRO A 188 0.05 -10.12 -3.63
C PRO A 188 0.43 -8.63 -3.73
N ALA A 189 -0.25 -7.78 -2.96
CA ALA A 189 0.03 -6.34 -2.88
C ALA A 189 1.38 -6.05 -2.18
N TYR A 190 1.83 -6.98 -1.35
CA TYR A 190 3.13 -6.99 -0.67
C TYR A 190 3.55 -8.43 -0.42
N GLN A 191 4.82 -8.62 -0.05
CA GLN A 191 5.32 -9.96 0.27
C GLN A 191 4.48 -10.55 1.42
N PRO A 192 3.76 -11.66 1.21
CA PRO A 192 2.96 -12.27 2.26
C PRO A 192 3.82 -12.69 3.45
N ILE A 193 3.30 -12.45 4.64
CA ILE A 193 3.85 -12.94 5.90
C ILE A 193 3.02 -14.15 6.30
N VAL A 194 3.65 -15.30 6.41
CA VAL A 194 3.05 -16.55 6.89
C VAL A 194 3.96 -17.09 7.97
N ALA A 195 3.63 -16.84 9.22
CA ALA A 195 4.52 -16.99 10.34
C ALA A 195 3.92 -17.95 11.41
N SER A 196 4.54 -19.12 11.57
CA SER A 196 4.14 -20.10 12.57
C SER A 196 4.92 -19.94 13.87
N GLY A 197 4.27 -20.15 15.00
CA GLY A 197 4.90 -20.16 16.32
C GLY A 197 5.70 -18.88 16.62
N ILE A 198 6.98 -19.05 16.92
CA ILE A 198 7.88 -17.93 17.29
C ILE A 198 8.13 -16.95 16.13
N ASN A 199 8.02 -17.39 14.90
CA ASN A 199 8.21 -16.53 13.73
C ASN A 199 7.18 -15.39 13.68
N ALA A 200 5.98 -15.60 14.24
CA ALA A 200 4.94 -14.59 14.38
C ALA A 200 5.34 -13.41 15.30
N CYS A 201 6.44 -13.52 16.04
CA CYS A 201 6.97 -12.42 16.84
C CYS A 201 7.89 -11.47 16.05
N ALA A 202 8.18 -11.77 14.79
CA ALA A 202 8.92 -10.89 13.88
C ALA A 202 7.95 -10.21 12.92
N LEU A 203 7.74 -8.89 13.08
CA LEU A 203 6.69 -8.15 12.38
C LEU A 203 6.77 -8.25 10.84
N HIS A 204 7.97 -8.32 10.27
CA HIS A 204 8.19 -8.46 8.83
C HIS A 204 8.92 -9.77 8.51
N TYR A 205 8.40 -10.88 9.05
CA TYR A 205 8.89 -12.22 8.72
C TYR A 205 8.42 -12.60 7.31
N VAL A 206 9.34 -12.82 6.40
CA VAL A 206 9.04 -13.09 4.97
C VAL A 206 9.75 -14.35 4.45
N ASP A 207 10.48 -15.07 5.30
CA ASP A 207 11.17 -16.30 4.90
C ASP A 207 10.16 -17.42 4.59
N ASN A 208 9.06 -17.47 5.33
CA ASN A 208 7.93 -18.38 5.15
C ASN A 208 8.37 -19.83 4.89
N ASN A 209 9.30 -20.35 5.73
CA ASN A 209 9.97 -21.61 5.41
C ASN A 209 9.86 -22.68 6.51
N ASP A 210 9.34 -22.34 7.67
CA ASP A 210 9.21 -23.27 8.78
C ASP A 210 7.98 -24.18 8.67
N GLU A 211 7.93 -25.18 9.52
CA GLU A 211 6.78 -26.08 9.66
C GLU A 211 5.75 -25.51 10.62
N CYS A 212 4.50 -25.57 10.23
CA CYS A 212 3.36 -25.24 11.07
C CYS A 212 3.11 -26.43 12.02
N GLU A 213 3.59 -26.34 13.28
CA GLU A 213 3.52 -27.43 14.25
C GLU A 213 2.14 -27.52 14.92
N ASP A 214 1.82 -28.72 15.45
CA ASP A 214 0.59 -28.95 16.20
C ASP A 214 0.59 -28.14 17.51
N GLY A 215 -0.49 -27.38 17.75
CA GLY A 215 -0.65 -26.54 18.93
C GLY A 215 -0.09 -25.12 18.80
N GLU A 216 0.59 -24.80 17.71
CA GLU A 216 1.05 -23.43 17.40
C GLU A 216 -0.06 -22.56 16.82
N LEU A 217 0.20 -21.25 16.84
CA LEU A 217 -0.57 -20.25 16.10
C LEU A 217 0.13 -19.96 14.78
N LEU A 218 -0.63 -19.77 13.71
CA LEU A 218 -0.20 -19.28 12.43
C LEU A 218 -0.74 -17.84 12.26
N LEU A 219 0.16 -16.87 12.23
CA LEU A 219 -0.14 -15.51 11.84
C LEU A 219 0.02 -15.41 10.32
N MET A 220 -0.96 -14.83 9.66
CA MET A 220 -0.91 -14.54 8.23
C MET A 220 -1.26 -13.09 8.01
N ASP A 221 -0.38 -12.38 7.32
CA ASP A 221 -0.55 -10.99 6.92
C ASP A 221 -0.32 -10.91 5.40
N PHE A 222 -1.40 -10.67 4.66
CA PHE A 222 -1.41 -10.72 3.20
C PHE A 222 -2.59 -9.93 2.62
N GLY A 223 -2.40 -9.46 1.41
CA GLY A 223 -3.43 -8.75 0.66
C GLY A 223 -3.30 -8.98 -0.84
N ALA A 224 -4.43 -9.09 -1.55
CA ALA A 224 -4.44 -9.11 -3.00
C ALA A 224 -4.25 -7.71 -3.57
N GLU A 225 -3.59 -7.59 -4.73
CA GLU A 225 -3.65 -6.42 -5.57
C GLU A 225 -4.64 -6.66 -6.72
N TYR A 226 -5.67 -5.84 -6.80
CA TYR A 226 -6.66 -5.90 -7.87
C TYR A 226 -6.79 -4.54 -8.56
N ALA A 227 -6.54 -4.50 -9.87
CA ALA A 227 -6.53 -3.25 -10.66
C ALA A 227 -5.67 -2.15 -10.01
N ASN A 228 -4.48 -2.50 -9.55
CA ASN A 228 -3.50 -1.67 -8.83
C ASN A 228 -3.92 -1.20 -7.43
N TYR A 229 -5.11 -1.56 -6.93
CA TYR A 229 -5.53 -1.27 -5.55
C TYR A 229 -5.22 -2.44 -4.62
N ALA A 230 -4.71 -2.12 -3.45
CA ALA A 230 -4.26 -3.08 -2.45
C ALA A 230 -5.35 -3.44 -1.44
N ALA A 231 -5.35 -4.68 -0.98
CA ALA A 231 -5.90 -5.09 0.31
C ALA A 231 -4.78 -5.34 1.31
N ASP A 232 -5.13 -5.34 2.59
CA ASP A 232 -4.21 -5.57 3.71
C ASP A 232 -5.00 -6.19 4.86
N ILE A 233 -4.75 -7.48 5.15
CA ILE A 233 -5.51 -8.24 6.14
C ILE A 233 -4.58 -9.17 6.93
N THR A 234 -4.56 -8.98 8.24
CA THR A 234 -3.87 -9.90 9.16
C THR A 234 -4.86 -10.77 9.91
N ARG A 235 -4.60 -12.08 9.96
CA ARG A 235 -5.35 -13.05 10.78
C ARG A 235 -4.42 -14.07 11.43
N THR A 236 -4.75 -14.43 12.67
CA THR A 236 -4.03 -15.45 13.44
C THR A 236 -4.96 -16.59 13.79
N ILE A 237 -4.58 -17.82 13.47
CA ILE A 237 -5.38 -19.03 13.70
C ILE A 237 -4.54 -20.14 14.37
N PRO A 238 -5.15 -21.07 15.10
CA PRO A 238 -4.43 -22.26 15.56
C PRO A 238 -4.26 -23.25 14.41
N VAL A 239 -3.05 -23.76 14.21
CA VAL A 239 -2.69 -24.69 13.12
C VAL A 239 -3.59 -25.93 13.10
N ASN A 240 -3.93 -26.45 14.27
CA ASN A 240 -4.80 -27.63 14.42
C ASN A 240 -6.29 -27.31 14.57
N GLY A 241 -6.70 -26.03 14.34
CA GLY A 241 -8.09 -25.57 14.44
C GLY A 241 -8.63 -25.42 15.88
N LYS A 242 -7.77 -25.54 16.91
CA LYS A 242 -8.20 -25.45 18.32
C LYS A 242 -7.28 -24.55 19.13
N PHE A 243 -7.81 -23.44 19.63
CA PHE A 243 -7.10 -22.60 20.59
C PHE A 243 -6.93 -23.31 21.93
N THR A 244 -5.75 -23.23 22.51
CA THR A 244 -5.57 -23.43 23.94
C THR A 244 -6.28 -22.31 24.73
N SER A 245 -6.51 -22.53 26.05
CA SER A 245 -7.15 -21.49 26.86
C SER A 245 -6.39 -20.15 26.80
N ARG A 246 -5.05 -20.20 26.90
CA ARG A 246 -4.22 -19.00 26.88
C ARG A 246 -4.22 -18.29 25.52
N GLN A 247 -4.11 -19.04 24.45
CA GLN A 247 -4.21 -18.48 23.09
C GLN A 247 -5.56 -17.78 22.88
N LYS A 248 -6.65 -18.41 23.32
CA LYS A 248 -8.00 -17.84 23.21
C LYS A 248 -8.17 -16.57 24.05
N GLU A 249 -7.58 -16.51 25.25
CA GLU A 249 -7.57 -15.29 26.08
C GLU A 249 -6.89 -14.14 25.36
N CYS A 250 -5.67 -14.36 24.82
CA CYS A 250 -4.94 -13.34 24.05
C CYS A 250 -5.70 -12.92 22.80
N TYR A 251 -6.20 -13.88 22.00
CA TYR A 251 -6.99 -13.60 20.81
C TYR A 251 -8.21 -12.73 21.12
N ASN A 252 -8.98 -13.09 22.15
CA ASN A 252 -10.16 -12.34 22.56
C ASN A 252 -9.82 -10.93 23.08
N ALA A 253 -8.66 -10.74 23.72
CA ALA A 253 -8.20 -9.43 24.16
C ALA A 253 -7.95 -8.51 22.95
N VAL A 254 -7.22 -8.99 21.94
CA VAL A 254 -7.00 -8.26 20.68
C VAL A 254 -8.31 -7.97 19.96
N LEU A 255 -9.22 -8.96 19.87
CA LEU A 255 -10.52 -8.79 19.21
C LEU A 255 -11.37 -7.70 19.89
N ARG A 256 -11.39 -7.67 21.24
CA ARG A 256 -12.11 -6.59 21.96
C ARG A 256 -11.54 -5.20 21.67
N VAL A 257 -10.22 -5.08 21.54
CA VAL A 257 -9.59 -3.81 21.17
C VAL A 257 -9.93 -3.47 19.73
N HIS A 258 -9.81 -4.41 18.79
CA HIS A 258 -10.14 -4.24 17.38
C HIS A 258 -11.58 -3.74 17.20
N ASP A 259 -12.57 -4.38 17.82
CA ASP A 259 -13.97 -3.99 17.69
C ASP A 259 -14.25 -2.57 18.21
N LYS A 260 -13.56 -2.17 19.28
CA LYS A 260 -13.65 -0.80 19.82
C LYS A 260 -12.89 0.20 18.94
N ALA A 261 -11.72 -0.19 18.43
CA ALA A 261 -10.86 0.65 17.61
C ALA A 261 -11.55 1.04 16.29
N ILE A 262 -12.19 0.10 15.60
CA ILE A 262 -12.96 0.39 14.38
C ILE A 262 -14.00 1.51 14.62
N GLN A 263 -14.65 1.54 15.78
CA GLN A 263 -15.64 2.57 16.11
C GLN A 263 -15.02 3.98 16.33
N LEU A 264 -13.71 4.05 16.53
CA LEU A 264 -13.00 5.32 16.67
C LEU A 264 -12.57 5.91 15.32
N LEU A 265 -12.44 5.08 14.27
CA LEU A 265 -12.08 5.53 12.92
C LEU A 265 -13.27 6.26 12.29
N ARG A 266 -13.29 7.58 12.46
CA ARG A 266 -14.36 8.46 11.96
C ARG A 266 -13.79 9.83 11.61
N PRO A 267 -14.45 10.62 10.75
CA PRO A 267 -14.02 11.97 10.45
C PRO A 267 -13.76 12.82 11.71
N GLY A 268 -12.69 13.59 11.67
CA GLY A 268 -12.27 14.51 12.72
C GLY A 268 -11.23 13.99 13.70
N ILE A 269 -10.98 12.66 13.79
CA ILE A 269 -9.85 12.13 14.57
C ILE A 269 -8.59 12.08 13.68
N THR A 270 -7.42 12.28 14.28
CA THR A 270 -6.15 12.01 13.59
C THR A 270 -5.68 10.57 13.82
N ILE A 271 -4.82 10.03 12.94
CA ILE A 271 -4.21 8.70 13.15
C ILE A 271 -3.37 8.70 14.45
N ASP A 272 -2.70 9.81 14.77
CA ASP A 272 -1.91 9.93 16.00
C ASP A 272 -2.78 9.84 17.27
N GLU A 273 -3.93 10.53 17.29
CA GLU A 273 -4.90 10.44 18.38
C GLU A 273 -5.54 9.05 18.46
N PHE A 274 -5.84 8.45 17.32
CA PHE A 274 -6.35 7.09 17.22
C PHE A 274 -5.37 6.09 17.85
N ASN A 275 -4.11 6.12 17.43
CA ASN A 275 -3.08 5.24 17.99
C ASN A 275 -2.94 5.38 19.50
N LYS A 276 -2.93 6.62 20.04
CA LYS A 276 -2.87 6.85 21.49
C LYS A 276 -4.02 6.18 22.23
N LYS A 277 -5.24 6.27 21.69
CA LYS A 277 -6.42 5.61 22.30
C LYS A 277 -6.33 4.09 22.25
N VAL A 278 -5.86 3.54 21.12
CA VAL A 278 -5.68 2.09 20.97
C VAL A 278 -4.57 1.58 21.90
N ASN A 279 -3.47 2.31 22.01
CA ASN A 279 -2.38 1.96 22.94
C ASN A 279 -2.88 1.84 24.39
N THR A 280 -3.74 2.77 24.84
CA THR A 280 -4.38 2.69 26.16
C THR A 280 -5.25 1.45 26.32
N MET A 281 -6.08 1.14 25.31
CA MET A 281 -6.92 -0.06 25.35
C MET A 281 -6.08 -1.36 25.35
N MET A 282 -5.01 -1.41 24.57
CA MET A 282 -4.09 -2.54 24.56
C MET A 282 -3.38 -2.72 25.92
N GLU A 283 -2.94 -1.62 26.54
CA GLU A 283 -2.33 -1.64 27.86
C GLU A 283 -3.29 -2.20 28.92
N GLU A 284 -4.56 -1.79 28.90
CA GLU A 284 -5.61 -2.32 29.80
C GLU A 284 -5.81 -3.85 29.61
N GLU A 285 -5.88 -4.32 28.37
CA GLU A 285 -6.03 -5.75 28.08
C GLU A 285 -4.77 -6.55 28.49
N MET A 286 -3.57 -5.99 28.30
CA MET A 286 -2.32 -6.62 28.75
C MET A 286 -2.23 -6.76 30.27
N ILE A 287 -2.74 -5.78 31.03
CA ILE A 287 -2.89 -5.90 32.48
C ILE A 287 -3.85 -7.04 32.81
N GLY A 288 -5.00 -7.10 32.11
CA GLY A 288 -5.97 -8.18 32.29
C GLY A 288 -5.42 -9.57 31.99
N LEU A 289 -4.51 -9.67 31.02
CA LEU A 289 -3.79 -10.91 30.67
C LEU A 289 -2.65 -11.25 31.64
N GLY A 290 -2.34 -10.37 32.62
CA GLY A 290 -1.28 -10.57 33.61
C GLY A 290 0.14 -10.41 33.03
N LEU A 291 0.30 -9.69 31.94
CA LEU A 291 1.63 -9.43 31.34
C LEU A 291 2.43 -8.42 32.17
N PHE A 292 1.76 -7.51 32.86
CA PHE A 292 2.29 -6.57 33.85
C PHE A 292 1.17 -6.07 34.79
N SER A 293 1.54 -5.48 35.91
CA SER A 293 0.56 -4.97 36.89
C SER A 293 0.24 -3.48 36.67
N LYS A 294 -0.87 -3.01 37.27
CA LYS A 294 -1.22 -1.56 37.27
C LYS A 294 -0.12 -0.75 37.97
N GLU A 295 0.45 -1.23 39.05
CA GLU A 295 1.53 -0.54 39.79
C GLU A 295 2.80 -0.39 38.90
N GLN A 296 3.07 -1.35 38.03
CA GLN A 296 4.17 -1.25 37.06
C GLN A 296 3.90 -0.19 36.02
N VAL A 297 2.66 -0.10 35.48
CA VAL A 297 2.24 0.93 34.53
C VAL A 297 2.29 2.32 35.17
N GLU A 298 1.81 2.50 36.41
CA GLU A 298 1.85 3.76 37.13
C GLU A 298 3.28 4.30 37.37
N LYS A 299 4.26 3.39 37.38
CA LYS A 299 5.68 3.69 37.62
C LYS A 299 6.53 3.65 36.35
N GLN A 300 5.93 3.35 35.20
CA GLN A 300 6.67 3.21 33.94
C GLN A 300 7.26 4.53 33.47
N ASP A 301 8.33 4.43 32.68
CA ASP A 301 8.88 5.54 31.93
C ASP A 301 7.90 5.94 30.82
N PRO A 302 7.39 7.19 30.79
CA PRO A 302 6.47 7.62 29.77
C PRO A 302 7.04 7.55 28.34
N ASP A 303 8.36 7.63 28.18
CA ASP A 303 9.03 7.51 26.88
C ASP A 303 9.25 6.05 26.44
N LYS A 304 9.05 5.11 27.37
CA LYS A 304 9.20 3.65 27.13
C LYS A 304 8.06 2.87 27.80
N PRO A 305 6.82 3.09 27.38
CA PRO A 305 5.67 2.43 28.01
C PRO A 305 5.73 0.91 27.86
N LEU A 306 5.29 0.21 28.89
CA LEU A 306 5.40 -1.25 29.00
C LEU A 306 4.66 -1.99 27.88
N TYR A 307 3.56 -1.44 27.38
CA TYR A 307 2.81 -2.06 26.28
C TYR A 307 3.68 -2.24 25.03
N MET A 308 4.66 -1.36 24.76
CA MET A 308 5.55 -1.46 23.59
C MET A 308 6.39 -2.75 23.57
N LYS A 309 6.48 -3.47 24.68
CA LYS A 309 7.14 -4.78 24.70
C LYS A 309 6.40 -5.83 23.89
N TYR A 310 5.10 -5.70 23.77
CA TYR A 310 4.22 -6.69 23.13
C TYR A 310 3.40 -6.09 21.98
N PHE A 311 3.26 -4.77 21.94
CA PHE A 311 2.55 -4.03 20.91
C PHE A 311 3.37 -2.78 20.55
N MET A 312 4.29 -2.94 19.59
CA MET A 312 5.31 -1.94 19.27
C MET A 312 5.05 -1.19 17.96
N HIS A 313 3.96 -1.45 17.27
CA HIS A 313 3.64 -0.86 15.97
C HIS A 313 2.43 0.09 16.02
N GLY A 314 2.25 0.88 14.96
CA GLY A 314 1.03 1.69 14.77
C GLY A 314 -0.16 0.81 14.40
N THR A 315 -1.38 1.29 14.71
CA THR A 315 -2.60 0.50 14.53
C THR A 315 -3.33 0.81 13.22
N ALA A 316 -2.94 1.85 12.52
CA ALA A 316 -3.60 2.25 11.26
C ALA A 316 -2.64 2.98 10.33
N HIS A 317 -2.81 2.75 9.06
CA HIS A 317 -2.22 3.53 7.98
C HIS A 317 -3.21 3.67 6.81
N PRO A 318 -3.04 4.70 5.95
CA PRO A 318 -3.82 4.80 4.71
C PRO A 318 -3.59 3.59 3.81
N LEU A 319 -4.64 3.20 3.09
CA LEU A 319 -4.65 2.10 2.13
C LEU A 319 -5.26 2.56 0.82
N GLY A 320 -4.71 2.14 -0.31
CA GLY A 320 -5.21 2.52 -1.63
C GLY A 320 -4.43 1.88 -2.77
N LEU A 321 -3.89 2.70 -3.67
CA LEU A 321 -2.97 2.24 -4.71
C LEU A 321 -1.68 1.66 -4.13
N ASP A 322 -1.24 2.18 -3.00
CA ASP A 322 -0.14 1.60 -2.24
C ASP A 322 -0.69 0.98 -0.95
N VAL A 323 -0.06 -0.09 -0.46
CA VAL A 323 -0.42 -0.71 0.83
C VAL A 323 -0.25 0.31 1.96
N HIS A 324 0.93 0.95 2.03
CA HIS A 324 1.13 2.15 2.81
C HIS A 324 0.91 3.37 1.92
N ASP A 325 -0.36 3.74 1.75
CA ASP A 325 -0.77 4.80 0.84
C ASP A 325 -0.46 6.20 1.39
N VAL A 326 -0.63 7.20 0.53
CA VAL A 326 -0.40 8.60 0.88
C VAL A 326 -1.38 9.09 1.93
N GLY A 327 -0.90 9.93 2.85
CA GLY A 327 -1.69 10.53 3.91
C GLY A 327 -0.81 11.10 5.02
N SER A 328 -1.42 11.88 5.90
CA SER A 328 -0.77 12.44 7.08
C SER A 328 -1.36 11.84 8.34
N LYS A 329 -0.50 11.44 9.28
CA LYS A 329 -0.96 10.95 10.59
C LYS A 329 -1.41 12.05 11.55
N TYR A 330 -1.17 13.32 11.18
CA TYR A 330 -1.47 14.48 12.00
C TYR A 330 -2.69 15.26 11.49
N ASP A 331 -3.13 15.03 10.27
CA ASP A 331 -4.33 15.66 9.72
C ASP A 331 -5.57 14.90 10.14
N PRO A 332 -6.70 15.59 10.41
CA PRO A 332 -7.96 14.93 10.72
C PRO A 332 -8.42 14.04 9.56
N LEU A 333 -8.95 12.87 9.91
CA LEU A 333 -9.58 11.98 8.93
C LEU A 333 -10.81 12.64 8.33
N GLU A 334 -11.06 12.38 7.06
CA GLU A 334 -12.20 12.84 6.30
C GLU A 334 -12.99 11.65 5.73
N ALA A 335 -14.27 11.87 5.41
CA ALA A 335 -15.09 10.87 4.73
C ALA A 335 -14.47 10.55 3.35
N GLY A 336 -14.42 9.26 2.99
CA GLY A 336 -13.79 8.78 1.77
C GLY A 336 -12.33 8.34 1.96
N MET A 337 -11.69 8.59 3.10
CA MET A 337 -10.40 7.98 3.43
C MET A 337 -10.56 6.50 3.76
N VAL A 338 -9.61 5.68 3.32
CA VAL A 338 -9.55 4.24 3.63
C VAL A 338 -8.29 3.98 4.43
N LEU A 339 -8.44 3.25 5.53
CA LEU A 339 -7.35 2.95 6.47
C LEU A 339 -7.44 1.49 6.91
N THR A 340 -6.30 0.93 7.33
CA THR A 340 -6.24 -0.31 8.10
C THR A 340 -6.69 -0.08 9.55
N CYS A 341 -7.06 -1.16 10.23
CA CYS A 341 -7.23 -1.20 11.69
C CYS A 341 -6.67 -2.53 12.19
N GLU A 342 -5.47 -2.51 12.75
CA GLU A 342 -4.62 -3.68 12.93
C GLU A 342 -3.97 -3.76 14.32
N PRO A 343 -4.75 -3.74 15.43
CA PRO A 343 -4.17 -3.99 16.75
C PRO A 343 -3.66 -5.43 16.82
N GLY A 344 -2.49 -5.64 17.44
CA GLY A 344 -1.84 -6.95 17.58
C GLY A 344 -1.17 -7.14 18.94
N LEU A 345 -0.93 -8.41 19.33
CA LEU A 345 -0.29 -8.78 20.59
C LEU A 345 0.59 -9.99 20.37
#